data_4c59360125f4dc10b404399bc71b7019
#
_entry.id   4c59360125f4dc10b404399bc71b7019
#
_cell.length_a   1.000
_cell.length_b   1.000
_cell.length_c   1.000
_cell.angle_alpha   90.00
_cell.angle_beta   90.00
_cell.angle_gamma   90.00
#
_symmetry.space_group_name_H-M   'P 1'
#
loop_
_entity.id
_entity.type
_entity.pdbx_description
1 polymer ?
#
loop_
_entity_poly.entity_id
_entity_poly.type
_entity_poly.pdbx_seq_one_letter_code
_entity_poly.pdbx_strand_id
1 'polypeptide(L)'
;MQRVIFDCNIYLQAAASSGGPAFACLEMAEQGLFSLVVSADILTEVRDVLNRVSVQKKIPKLTSAVANGFLIRVTEAANFVTPVPALITFDRDPKDQPYLNLALAAGASFIVTRDKDMLDLALEESEEGSRLRSAIPGFSVLDPASFLREMRARTEE
;
A
#
# COMPACT_ATOMS: atom_id res chain seq x y z
N MET A 1 15.25 -7.55 4.11
CA MET A 1 14.04 -6.88 4.63
C MET A 1 12.93 -6.97 3.61
N GLN A 2 11.73 -7.28 4.03
CA GLN A 2 10.57 -7.33 3.15
C GLN A 2 10.24 -5.93 2.62
N ARG A 3 9.88 -5.85 1.34
CA ARG A 3 9.40 -4.62 0.71
C ARG A 3 7.88 -4.72 0.57
N VAL A 4 7.19 -3.68 0.99
CA VAL A 4 5.73 -3.66 1.14
C VAL A 4 5.15 -2.42 0.48
N ILE A 5 4.05 -2.59 -0.22
CA ILE A 5 3.30 -1.50 -0.85
C ILE A 5 1.94 -1.39 -0.17
N PHE A 6 1.52 -0.16 0.16
CA PHE A 6 0.16 0.11 0.63
C PHE A 6 -0.66 0.69 -0.51
N ASP A 7 -1.86 0.18 -0.69
CA ASP A 7 -2.86 0.79 -1.56
C ASP A 7 -3.32 2.13 -0.96
N CYS A 8 -3.82 3.02 -1.81
CA CYS A 8 -4.26 4.36 -1.41
C CYS A 8 -5.25 4.34 -0.24
N ASN A 9 -6.21 3.39 -0.23
CA ASN A 9 -7.20 3.28 0.84
C ASN A 9 -6.58 2.95 2.21
N ILE A 10 -5.42 2.30 2.24
CA ILE A 10 -4.72 2.01 3.49
C ILE A 10 -4.15 3.30 4.08
N TYR A 11 -3.56 4.15 3.25
CA TYR A 11 -3.10 5.48 3.69
C TYR A 11 -4.25 6.32 4.22
N LEU A 12 -5.38 6.33 3.50
CA LEU A 12 -6.57 7.07 3.94
C LEU A 12 -7.07 6.60 5.30
N GLN A 13 -7.17 5.29 5.51
CA GLN A 13 -7.62 4.73 6.78
C GLN A 13 -6.63 5.01 7.91
N ALA A 14 -5.33 4.94 7.64
CA ALA A 14 -4.31 5.25 8.63
C ALA A 14 -4.38 6.73 9.04
N ALA A 15 -4.62 7.64 8.09
CA ALA A 15 -4.79 9.06 8.36
C ALA A 15 -6.08 9.34 9.15
N ALA A 16 -7.13 8.56 8.91
CA ALA A 16 -8.46 8.76 9.51
C ALA A 16 -8.58 8.17 10.92
N SER A 17 -7.80 7.16 11.26
CA SER A 17 -7.97 6.44 12.54
C SER A 17 -6.64 5.92 13.08
N SER A 18 -6.18 6.49 14.19
CA SER A 18 -4.93 6.08 14.84
C SER A 18 -5.05 4.73 15.59
N GLY A 19 -6.25 4.24 15.80
CA GLY A 19 -6.46 2.97 16.52
C GLY A 19 -6.66 1.75 15.62
N GLY A 20 -6.70 1.92 14.31
CA GLY A 20 -7.02 0.85 13.38
C GLY A 20 -5.82 0.05 12.87
N PRO A 21 -6.10 -1.07 12.17
CA PRO A 21 -5.05 -1.92 11.63
C PRO A 21 -4.18 -1.22 10.57
N ALA A 22 -4.75 -0.33 9.75
CA ALA A 22 -3.99 0.42 8.74
C ALA A 22 -2.94 1.31 9.41
N PHE A 23 -3.30 2.00 10.49
CA PHE A 23 -2.35 2.81 11.25
C PHE A 23 -1.24 1.94 11.87
N ALA A 24 -1.60 0.78 12.41
CA ALA A 24 -0.63 -0.16 12.97
C ALA A 24 0.38 -0.64 11.90
N CYS A 25 -0.06 -0.84 10.65
CA CYS A 25 0.84 -1.16 9.55
C CYS A 25 1.85 -0.02 9.29
N LEU A 26 1.39 1.23 9.31
CA LEU A 26 2.28 2.38 9.15
C LEU A 26 3.29 2.48 10.29
N GLU A 27 2.86 2.26 11.53
CA GLU A 27 3.77 2.26 12.68
C GLU A 27 4.86 1.21 12.54
N MET A 28 4.54 0.01 12.03
CA MET A 28 5.54 -1.03 11.77
C MET A 28 6.57 -0.58 10.72
N ALA A 29 6.14 0.13 9.69
CA ALA A 29 7.04 0.70 8.69
C ALA A 29 7.98 1.73 9.33
N GLU A 30 7.44 2.59 10.18
CA GLU A 30 8.22 3.60 10.91
C GLU A 30 9.24 2.98 11.85
N GLN A 31 8.91 1.83 12.42
CA GLN A 31 9.82 1.07 13.30
C GLN A 31 10.88 0.29 12.51
N GLY A 32 10.82 0.31 11.18
CA GLY A 32 11.80 -0.38 10.34
C GLY A 32 11.61 -1.89 10.25
N LEU A 33 10.42 -2.40 10.57
CA LEU A 33 10.15 -3.84 10.51
C LEU A 33 10.02 -4.36 9.08
N PHE A 34 9.75 -3.47 8.15
CA PHE A 34 9.79 -3.72 6.71
C PHE A 34 10.07 -2.40 5.99
N SER A 35 10.39 -2.48 4.72
CA SER A 35 10.59 -1.31 3.86
C SER A 35 9.28 -0.96 3.16
N LEU A 36 8.66 0.15 3.53
CA LEU A 36 7.51 0.69 2.82
C LEU A 36 7.99 1.33 1.53
N VAL A 37 7.46 0.87 0.39
CA VAL A 37 7.87 1.35 -0.93
C VAL A 37 6.75 2.18 -1.55
N VAL A 38 7.11 3.32 -2.12
CA VAL A 38 6.17 4.23 -2.76
C VAL A 38 6.79 4.81 -4.03
N SER A 39 5.95 5.19 -4.99
CA SER A 39 6.36 5.97 -6.15
C SER A 39 5.85 7.41 -6.02
N ALA A 40 6.40 8.31 -6.81
CA ALA A 40 5.94 9.70 -6.86
C ALA A 40 4.46 9.77 -7.27
N ASP A 41 4.03 8.96 -8.24
CA ASP A 41 2.64 8.94 -8.72
C ASP A 41 1.68 8.47 -7.61
N ILE A 42 2.05 7.43 -6.87
CA ILE A 42 1.23 6.94 -5.76
C ILE A 42 1.13 7.98 -4.66
N LEU A 43 2.24 8.61 -4.29
CA LEU A 43 2.22 9.65 -3.27
C LEU A 43 1.34 10.84 -3.68
N THR A 44 1.38 11.21 -4.95
CA THR A 44 0.50 12.25 -5.51
C THR A 44 -0.97 11.87 -5.40
N GLU A 45 -1.32 10.63 -5.74
CA GLU A 45 -2.68 10.11 -5.59
C GLU A 45 -3.14 10.17 -4.13
N VAL A 46 -2.30 9.73 -3.20
CA VAL A 46 -2.60 9.77 -1.76
C VAL A 46 -2.85 11.20 -1.30
N ARG A 47 -1.99 12.13 -1.69
CA ARG A 47 -2.17 13.55 -1.37
C ARG A 47 -3.49 14.08 -1.90
N ASP A 48 -3.83 13.78 -3.14
CA ASP A 48 -5.05 14.25 -3.78
C ASP A 48 -6.29 13.68 -3.08
N VAL A 49 -6.27 12.40 -2.73
CA VAL A 49 -7.39 11.75 -2.01
C VAL A 49 -7.57 12.36 -0.62
N LEU A 50 -6.51 12.55 0.14
CA LEU A 50 -6.58 13.11 1.50
C LEU A 50 -7.07 14.55 1.51
N ASN A 51 -6.90 15.28 0.41
CA ASN A 51 -7.32 16.69 0.29
C ASN A 51 -8.65 16.88 -0.45
N ARG A 52 -9.34 15.80 -0.85
CA ARG A 52 -10.65 15.90 -1.49
C ARG A 52 -11.69 16.44 -0.53
N VAL A 53 -12.48 17.39 -1.00
CA VAL A 53 -13.58 17.98 -0.23
C VAL A 53 -14.56 16.90 0.25
N SER A 54 -14.90 15.93 -0.61
CA SER A 54 -15.79 14.82 -0.26
C SER A 54 -15.24 13.95 0.88
N VAL A 55 -13.94 13.71 0.90
CA VAL A 55 -13.26 12.95 1.95
C VAL A 55 -13.25 13.74 3.25
N GLN A 56 -12.88 15.01 3.20
CA GLN A 56 -12.83 15.87 4.39
C GLN A 56 -14.22 16.11 5.00
N LYS A 57 -15.29 16.10 4.20
CA LYS A 57 -16.66 16.16 4.70
C LYS A 57 -17.04 14.89 5.48
N LYS A 58 -16.62 13.72 5.02
CA LYS A 58 -16.90 12.44 5.69
C LYS A 58 -16.04 12.24 6.92
N ILE A 59 -14.83 12.80 6.93
CA ILE A 59 -13.86 12.67 8.01
C ILE A 59 -13.45 14.07 8.44
N PRO A 60 -14.27 14.78 9.24
CA PRO A 60 -14.02 16.18 9.57
C PRO A 60 -12.68 16.45 10.27
N LYS A 61 -12.17 15.47 11.03
CA LYS A 61 -10.87 15.61 11.68
C LYS A 61 -9.69 15.59 10.70
N LEU A 62 -9.89 15.11 9.48
CA LEU A 62 -8.89 15.09 8.43
C LEU A 62 -8.84 16.45 7.72
N THR A 63 -8.38 17.47 8.44
CA THR A 63 -8.15 18.80 7.88
C THR A 63 -6.96 18.77 6.93
N SER A 64 -6.80 19.84 6.14
CA SER A 64 -5.61 19.97 5.27
C SER A 64 -4.31 19.94 6.05
N ALA A 65 -4.28 20.54 7.24
CA ALA A 65 -3.11 20.51 8.10
C ALA A 65 -2.78 19.10 8.59
N VAL A 66 -3.80 18.33 9.00
CA VAL A 66 -3.64 16.92 9.41
C VAL A 66 -3.18 16.06 8.22
N ALA A 67 -3.80 16.24 7.05
CA ALA A 67 -3.42 15.54 5.84
C ALA A 67 -1.96 15.79 5.46
N ASN A 68 -1.52 17.05 5.50
CA ASN A 68 -0.15 17.42 5.17
C ASN A 68 0.85 16.85 6.17
N GLY A 69 0.55 16.89 7.46
CA GLY A 69 1.37 16.26 8.50
C GLY A 69 1.50 14.77 8.33
N PHE A 70 0.41 14.10 7.96
CA PHE A 70 0.40 12.68 7.66
C PHE A 70 1.28 12.34 6.43
N LEU A 71 1.20 13.14 5.38
CA LEU A 71 2.02 12.96 4.18
C LEU A 71 3.51 13.11 4.46
N ILE A 72 3.89 14.06 5.31
CA ILE A 72 5.28 14.22 5.76
C ILE A 72 5.72 12.93 6.47
N ARG A 73 4.90 12.41 7.35
CA ARG A 73 5.17 11.18 8.10
C ARG A 73 5.38 9.99 7.17
N VAL A 74 4.52 9.82 6.16
CA VAL A 74 4.65 8.78 5.14
C VAL A 74 5.95 8.95 4.36
N THR A 75 6.24 10.16 3.92
CA THR A 75 7.43 10.46 3.13
C THR A 75 8.71 10.13 3.90
N GLU A 76 8.75 10.41 5.19
CA GLU A 76 9.90 10.08 6.05
C GLU A 76 10.05 8.58 6.25
N ALA A 77 8.96 7.84 6.31
CA ALA A 77 8.98 6.38 6.53
C ALA A 77 9.24 5.59 5.24
N ALA A 78 8.88 6.13 4.08
CA ALA A 78 8.88 5.38 2.83
C ALA A 78 10.21 5.46 2.07
N ASN A 79 10.43 4.43 1.26
CA ASN A 79 11.52 4.38 0.29
C ASN A 79 10.94 4.61 -1.11
N PHE A 80 11.49 5.58 -1.83
CA PHE A 80 10.99 5.96 -3.15
C PHE A 80 11.62 5.11 -4.25
N VAL A 81 10.79 4.66 -5.18
CA VAL A 81 11.21 4.00 -6.42
C VAL A 81 10.71 4.87 -7.58
N THR A 82 11.65 5.36 -8.38
CA THR A 82 11.34 6.19 -9.54
C THR A 82 12.49 6.10 -10.57
N PRO A 83 12.21 6.02 -11.87
CA PRO A 83 10.89 5.85 -12.46
C PRO A 83 10.33 4.42 -12.27
N VAL A 84 9.03 4.26 -12.43
CA VAL A 84 8.37 2.95 -12.41
C VAL A 84 7.96 2.60 -13.84
N PRO A 85 8.56 1.59 -14.47
CA PRO A 85 8.19 1.22 -15.83
C PRO A 85 6.82 0.53 -15.90
N ALA A 86 6.16 0.64 -17.05
CA ALA A 86 4.89 -0.03 -17.31
C ALA A 86 5.18 -1.49 -17.69
N LEU A 87 5.14 -2.39 -16.72
CA LEU A 87 5.50 -3.79 -16.86
C LEU A 87 4.31 -4.75 -16.98
N ILE A 88 3.14 -4.34 -16.49
CA ILE A 88 1.95 -5.18 -16.41
C ILE A 88 0.70 -4.32 -16.62
N THR A 89 -0.33 -4.91 -17.23
CA THR A 89 -1.65 -4.30 -17.33
C THR A 89 -2.61 -5.02 -16.39
N PHE A 90 -3.62 -4.30 -15.90
CA PHE A 90 -4.66 -4.85 -15.06
C PHE A 90 -6.01 -4.32 -15.55
N ASP A 91 -6.60 -5.04 -16.53
CA ASP A 91 -7.82 -4.58 -17.22
C ASP A 91 -9.04 -4.54 -16.29
N ARG A 92 -9.05 -5.40 -15.27
CA ARG A 92 -10.14 -5.45 -14.27
C ARG A 92 -10.27 -4.14 -13.51
N ASP A 93 -9.14 -3.50 -13.17
CA ASP A 93 -9.11 -2.17 -12.57
C ASP A 93 -7.80 -1.46 -12.96
N PRO A 94 -7.83 -0.66 -14.05
CA PRO A 94 -6.63 0.04 -14.52
C PRO A 94 -6.02 1.01 -13.50
N LYS A 95 -6.79 1.48 -12.53
CA LYS A 95 -6.30 2.36 -11.47
C LYS A 95 -5.29 1.68 -10.56
N ASP A 96 -5.34 0.35 -10.49
CA ASP A 96 -4.44 -0.45 -9.63
C ASP A 96 -3.13 -0.81 -10.35
N GLN A 97 -3.02 -0.59 -11.66
CA GLN A 97 -1.80 -0.88 -12.42
C GLN A 97 -0.55 -0.23 -11.83
N PRO A 98 -0.56 1.03 -11.37
CA PRO A 98 0.64 1.64 -10.78
C PRO A 98 1.19 0.86 -9.58
N TYR A 99 0.32 0.24 -8.79
CA TYR A 99 0.73 -0.58 -7.64
C TYR A 99 1.38 -1.88 -8.08
N LEU A 100 0.83 -2.53 -9.10
CA LEU A 100 1.38 -3.77 -9.64
C LEU A 100 2.73 -3.52 -10.35
N ASN A 101 2.84 -2.43 -11.08
CA ASN A 101 4.09 -2.02 -11.72
C ASN A 101 5.16 -1.71 -10.68
N LEU A 102 4.78 -1.03 -9.60
CA LEU A 102 5.69 -0.75 -8.49
C LEU A 102 6.17 -2.04 -7.82
N ALA A 103 5.26 -3.00 -7.61
CA ALA A 103 5.62 -4.30 -7.04
C ALA A 103 6.68 -5.02 -7.86
N LEU A 104 6.50 -5.04 -9.19
CA LEU A 104 7.48 -5.67 -10.08
C LEU A 104 8.82 -4.90 -10.09
N ALA A 105 8.77 -3.58 -10.16
CA ALA A 105 9.97 -2.76 -10.20
C ALA A 105 10.79 -2.84 -8.91
N ALA A 106 10.12 -2.90 -7.76
CA ALA A 106 10.77 -2.91 -6.45
C ALA A 106 11.04 -4.32 -5.92
N GLY A 107 10.44 -5.35 -6.52
CA GLY A 107 10.49 -6.71 -5.97
C GLY A 107 9.74 -6.78 -4.63
N ALA A 108 8.58 -6.12 -4.53
CA ALA A 108 7.81 -6.08 -3.30
C ALA A 108 7.15 -7.43 -3.01
N SER A 109 7.28 -7.90 -1.77
CA SER A 109 6.71 -9.18 -1.34
C SER A 109 5.23 -9.08 -1.00
N PHE A 110 4.76 -7.88 -0.63
CA PHE A 110 3.38 -7.68 -0.19
C PHE A 110 2.78 -6.42 -0.77
N ILE A 111 1.50 -6.51 -1.15
CA ILE A 111 0.62 -5.35 -1.30
C ILE A 111 -0.44 -5.46 -0.21
N VAL A 112 -0.62 -4.40 0.56
CA VAL A 112 -1.66 -4.32 1.60
C VAL A 112 -2.81 -3.48 1.05
N THR A 113 -4.01 -4.05 1.02
CA THR A 113 -5.18 -3.42 0.41
C THR A 113 -6.47 -3.94 1.03
N ARG A 114 -7.56 -3.20 0.88
CA ARG A 114 -8.92 -3.69 1.14
C ARG A 114 -9.73 -3.85 -0.13
N ASP A 115 -9.16 -3.50 -1.27
CA ASP A 115 -9.83 -3.62 -2.57
C ASP A 115 -9.92 -5.09 -2.99
N LYS A 116 -11.15 -5.55 -3.21
CA LYS A 116 -11.41 -6.92 -3.62
C LYS A 116 -10.70 -7.30 -4.93
N ASP A 117 -10.65 -6.37 -5.89
CA ASP A 117 -10.00 -6.64 -7.17
C ASP A 117 -8.51 -6.94 -6.99
N MET A 118 -7.84 -6.23 -6.09
CA MET A 118 -6.45 -6.52 -5.77
C MET A 118 -6.29 -7.76 -4.89
N LEU A 119 -7.18 -7.97 -3.91
CA LEU A 119 -7.14 -9.17 -3.06
C LEU A 119 -7.32 -10.45 -3.89
N ASP A 120 -8.11 -10.39 -4.94
CA ASP A 120 -8.34 -11.54 -5.84
C ASP A 120 -7.08 -11.91 -6.67
N LEU A 121 -6.04 -11.09 -6.68
CA LEU A 121 -4.74 -11.46 -7.27
C LEU A 121 -4.10 -12.66 -6.55
N ALA A 122 -4.51 -12.94 -5.32
CA ALA A 122 -4.06 -14.12 -4.57
C ALA A 122 -4.68 -15.41 -5.07
N LEU A 123 -5.76 -15.36 -5.87
CA LEU A 123 -6.42 -16.53 -6.42
C LEU A 123 -5.56 -17.20 -7.49
N GLU A 124 -5.57 -18.53 -7.53
CA GLU A 124 -4.78 -19.31 -8.49
C GLU A 124 -5.15 -19.00 -9.95
N GLU A 125 -6.41 -18.71 -10.23
CA GLU A 125 -6.92 -18.38 -11.56
C GLU A 125 -6.57 -16.97 -12.04
N SER A 126 -6.02 -16.13 -11.19
CA SER A 126 -5.58 -14.78 -11.57
C SER A 126 -4.30 -14.84 -12.41
N GLU A 127 -4.38 -14.42 -13.67
CA GLU A 127 -3.22 -14.37 -14.57
C GLU A 127 -2.19 -13.36 -14.07
N GLU A 128 -2.64 -12.17 -13.68
CA GLU A 128 -1.76 -11.12 -13.16
C GLU A 128 -1.12 -11.53 -11.83
N GLY A 129 -1.91 -12.17 -10.95
CA GLY A 129 -1.40 -12.71 -9.70
C GLY A 129 -0.35 -13.80 -9.93
N SER A 130 -0.58 -14.69 -10.89
CA SER A 130 0.37 -15.73 -11.28
C SER A 130 1.67 -15.12 -11.79
N ARG A 131 1.57 -14.08 -12.62
CA ARG A 131 2.74 -13.37 -13.14
C ARG A 131 3.55 -12.72 -12.02
N LEU A 132 2.87 -12.08 -11.06
CA LEU A 132 3.53 -11.48 -9.91
C LEU A 132 4.24 -12.53 -9.04
N ARG A 133 3.57 -13.64 -8.76
CA ARG A 133 4.17 -14.74 -7.97
C ARG A 133 5.36 -15.38 -8.68
N SER A 134 5.31 -15.47 -10.00
CA SER A 134 6.45 -16.00 -10.77
C SER A 134 7.66 -15.06 -10.74
N ALA A 135 7.41 -13.75 -10.81
CA ALA A 135 8.48 -12.75 -10.78
C ALA A 135 9.01 -12.50 -9.38
N ILE A 136 8.15 -12.61 -8.37
CA ILE A 136 8.48 -12.33 -6.97
C ILE A 136 8.08 -13.54 -6.13
N PRO A 137 8.99 -14.49 -5.86
CA PRO A 137 8.68 -15.65 -5.03
C PRO A 137 8.18 -15.23 -3.64
N GLY A 138 7.03 -15.79 -3.23
CA GLY A 138 6.41 -15.44 -1.96
C GLY A 138 5.51 -14.21 -1.99
N PHE A 139 5.28 -13.62 -3.18
CA PHE A 139 4.39 -12.47 -3.30
C PHE A 139 2.98 -12.78 -2.79
N SER A 140 2.42 -11.86 -2.01
CA SER A 140 1.06 -11.96 -1.46
C SER A 140 0.37 -10.62 -1.45
N VAL A 141 -0.96 -10.66 -1.56
CA VAL A 141 -1.82 -9.49 -1.39
C VAL A 141 -2.71 -9.76 -0.17
N LEU A 142 -2.64 -8.90 0.83
CA LEU A 142 -3.29 -9.10 2.12
C LEU A 142 -4.05 -7.84 2.55
N ASP A 143 -5.13 -8.03 3.31
CA ASP A 143 -5.73 -6.93 4.03
C ASP A 143 -4.87 -6.53 5.24
N PRO A 144 -5.10 -5.36 5.87
CA PRO A 144 -4.24 -4.90 6.97
C PRO A 144 -4.16 -5.86 8.16
N ALA A 145 -5.28 -6.44 8.57
CA ALA A 145 -5.29 -7.35 9.71
C ALA A 145 -4.50 -8.62 9.43
N SER A 146 -4.69 -9.20 8.24
CA SER A 146 -3.94 -10.39 7.79
C SER A 146 -2.45 -10.08 7.67
N PHE A 147 -2.10 -8.91 7.14
CA PHE A 147 -0.70 -8.47 7.03
C PHE A 147 -0.05 -8.34 8.40
N LEU A 148 -0.74 -7.76 9.37
CA LEU A 148 -0.22 -7.65 10.74
C LEU A 148 0.05 -9.03 11.36
N ARG A 149 -0.85 -9.99 11.15
CA ARG A 149 -0.65 -11.36 11.63
C ARG A 149 0.58 -12.01 10.99
N GLU A 150 0.72 -11.83 9.68
CA GLU A 150 1.87 -12.36 8.92
C GLU A 150 3.19 -11.79 9.44
N MET A 151 3.25 -10.48 9.65
CA MET A 151 4.47 -9.82 10.12
C MET A 151 4.81 -10.22 11.56
N ARG A 152 3.81 -10.35 12.43
CA ARG A 152 4.02 -10.83 13.81
C ARG A 152 4.56 -12.25 13.85
N ALA A 153 4.02 -13.14 13.01
CA ALA A 153 4.51 -14.51 12.92
C ALA A 153 5.99 -14.56 12.48
N ARG A 154 6.40 -13.68 11.57
CA ARG A 154 7.78 -13.58 11.10
C ARG A 154 8.74 -13.05 12.17
N THR A 155 8.29 -12.16 13.04
CA THR A 155 9.13 -11.62 14.12
C THR A 155 9.30 -12.59 15.29
N GLU A 156 8.44 -13.58 15.40
CA GLU A 156 8.53 -14.64 16.44
C GLU A 156 9.47 -15.77 16.05
N GLU A 157 9.91 -15.82 14.81
CA GLU A 157 10.92 -16.75 14.31
C GLU A 157 12.33 -16.23 14.65
#